data_8f8eeff4bf63b4218203eedd87953893
#
_entry.id   8f8eeff4bf63b4218203eedd87953893
#
_cell.length_a   1.000
_cell.length_b   1.000
_cell.length_c   1.000
_cell.angle_alpha   90.00
_cell.angle_beta   90.00
_cell.angle_gamma   90.00
#
_symmetry.space_group_name_H-M   'P 1'
#
loop_
_entity.id
_entity.type
_entity.pdbx_description
1 polymer ?
#
loop_
_entity_poly.entity_id
_entity_poly.type
_entity_poly.pdbx_seq_one_letter_code
_entity_poly.pdbx_strand_id
1 'polypeptide(L)'
;MKFFKSFLIFLLTLSLVNSQEQRTIEIIQAGKSIRNSTDFPGANILQKDNNLRVILFHDGARIESDLSYYYFNENSFKANGKVNFNQGDSLLLTSDFLEYDGKTKKAFAYGNVLLTRPDMKLETDTLYLDRTKNIAFYNSRGKIIDNENTLRSNSGTYFMGPKKYIFKSNVTIENPEYNVDSEELEYFTESNYTYFNDKTLITGIDYSILCKNGFYDTYSQKGFFRDNAVINYDGKIIYGDSIFFENDRSYASATYNVRINDTVNNSIITGHYGEIFKAKDSAIIT
;
A
#
# COMPACT_ATOMS: atom_id res chain seq x y z
N MET A 1 56.54 49.14 -3.68
CA MET A 1 57.35 47.96 -3.72
C MET A 1 56.98 47.05 -2.56
N LYS A 2 55.97 46.22 -2.70
CA LYS A 2 55.65 45.12 -1.75
C LYS A 2 55.14 43.92 -2.55
N PHE A 3 55.88 42.86 -2.47
CA PHE A 3 55.58 41.56 -3.10
C PHE A 3 54.37 40.91 -2.45
N PHE A 4 53.37 40.58 -3.25
CA PHE A 4 52.25 39.75 -2.85
C PHE A 4 52.52 38.31 -3.35
N LYS A 5 52.90 37.44 -2.45
CA LYS A 5 53.05 36.01 -2.74
C LYS A 5 51.65 35.38 -2.83
N SER A 6 51.29 34.98 -4.03
CA SER A 6 50.11 34.15 -4.28
C SER A 6 50.38 32.73 -3.76
N PHE A 7 49.67 32.31 -2.70
CA PHE A 7 49.71 30.98 -2.14
C PHE A 7 48.55 30.18 -2.80
N LEU A 8 48.91 29.36 -3.81
CA LEU A 8 47.98 28.45 -4.48
C LEU A 8 47.70 27.29 -3.59
N ILE A 9 46.56 27.26 -2.87
CA ILE A 9 46.08 26.12 -2.12
C ILE A 9 45.39 25.19 -3.12
N PHE A 10 46.09 24.09 -3.45
CA PHE A 10 45.53 22.98 -4.19
C PHE A 10 44.64 22.19 -3.26
N LEU A 11 43.32 22.46 -3.28
CA LEU A 11 42.33 21.71 -2.55
C LEU A 11 42.11 20.36 -3.29
N LEU A 12 42.81 19.32 -2.83
CA LEU A 12 42.47 17.94 -3.18
C LEU A 12 41.11 17.60 -2.56
N THR A 13 40.05 17.73 -3.31
CA THR A 13 38.76 17.12 -2.98
C THR A 13 38.92 15.62 -3.11
N LEU A 14 39.23 14.95 -2.02
CA LEU A 14 38.98 13.52 -1.90
C LEU A 14 37.47 13.32 -2.01
N SER A 15 37.02 13.00 -3.21
CA SER A 15 35.72 12.35 -3.39
C SER A 15 35.78 11.03 -2.64
N LEU A 16 35.26 10.99 -1.43
CA LEU A 16 34.89 9.76 -0.75
C LEU A 16 33.80 9.10 -1.63
N VAL A 17 34.25 8.32 -2.59
CA VAL A 17 33.41 7.31 -3.22
C VAL A 17 33.06 6.35 -2.08
N ASN A 18 31.91 6.56 -1.44
CA ASN A 18 31.27 5.55 -0.63
C ASN A 18 30.91 4.41 -1.60
N SER A 19 31.87 3.54 -1.88
CA SER A 19 31.59 2.20 -2.37
C SER A 19 30.76 1.55 -1.29
N GLN A 20 29.45 1.52 -1.46
CA GLN A 20 28.59 0.67 -0.64
C GLN A 20 29.09 -0.75 -0.89
N GLU A 21 29.87 -1.28 0.05
CA GLU A 21 30.27 -2.69 0.01
C GLU A 21 28.99 -3.51 -0.17
N GLN A 22 28.92 -4.19 -1.31
CA GLN A 22 27.79 -5.03 -1.64
C GLN A 22 27.84 -6.21 -0.65
N ARG A 23 27.04 -6.14 0.41
CA ARG A 23 26.98 -7.20 1.41
C ARG A 23 26.58 -8.50 0.72
N THR A 24 27.25 -9.58 1.07
CA THR A 24 26.91 -10.92 0.59
C THR A 24 25.86 -11.55 1.50
N ILE A 25 25.06 -12.44 0.93
CA ILE A 25 24.14 -13.27 1.71
C ILE A 25 24.98 -14.24 2.55
N GLU A 26 24.74 -14.27 3.84
CA GLU A 26 25.43 -15.10 4.82
C GLU A 26 24.60 -16.35 5.12
N ILE A 27 25.25 -17.51 5.17
CA ILE A 27 24.64 -18.75 5.67
C ILE A 27 24.90 -18.78 7.17
N ILE A 28 23.85 -18.57 7.97
CA ILE A 28 23.96 -18.61 9.43
C ILE A 28 23.85 -20.06 9.93
N GLN A 29 22.94 -20.85 9.31
CA GLN A 29 22.69 -22.23 9.72
C GLN A 29 22.16 -23.05 8.54
N ALA A 30 22.57 -24.29 8.49
CA ALA A 30 21.93 -25.35 7.68
C ALA A 30 22.15 -26.71 8.39
N GLY A 31 21.16 -27.56 8.34
CA GLY A 31 21.28 -28.93 8.83
C GLY A 31 22.20 -29.76 7.92
N LYS A 32 22.07 -29.57 6.60
CA LYS A 32 22.84 -30.26 5.57
C LYS A 32 23.19 -29.33 4.43
N SER A 33 24.41 -29.47 3.87
CA SER A 33 24.81 -28.77 2.66
C SER A 33 25.27 -29.78 1.61
N ILE A 34 24.69 -29.71 0.42
CA ILE A 34 24.96 -30.64 -0.69
C ILE A 34 25.25 -29.81 -1.95
N ARG A 35 26.16 -30.28 -2.78
CA ARG A 35 26.39 -29.72 -4.10
C ARG A 35 26.03 -30.74 -5.16
N ASN A 36 25.09 -30.37 -6.05
CA ASN A 36 24.69 -31.17 -7.21
C ASN A 36 24.85 -30.28 -8.45
N SER A 37 25.99 -30.39 -9.13
CA SER A 37 26.33 -29.57 -10.29
C SER A 37 25.59 -29.98 -11.56
N THR A 38 24.97 -31.15 -11.59
CA THR A 38 24.22 -31.66 -12.75
C THR A 38 22.83 -31.03 -12.81
N ASP A 39 22.07 -31.11 -11.72
CA ASP A 39 20.68 -30.64 -11.68
C ASP A 39 20.58 -29.17 -11.27
N PHE A 40 21.53 -28.70 -10.44
CA PHE A 40 21.54 -27.34 -9.90
C PHE A 40 22.95 -26.73 -10.02
N PRO A 41 23.38 -26.40 -11.25
CA PRO A 41 24.71 -25.85 -11.49
C PRO A 41 24.89 -24.50 -10.74
N GLY A 42 25.99 -24.39 -10.00
CA GLY A 42 26.32 -23.18 -9.22
C GLY A 42 25.64 -23.04 -7.88
N ALA A 43 24.66 -23.88 -7.55
CA ALA A 43 23.97 -23.83 -6.27
C ALA A 43 24.63 -24.67 -5.17
N ASN A 44 24.67 -24.13 -3.96
CA ASN A 44 24.76 -24.92 -2.74
C ASN A 44 23.34 -25.23 -2.25
N ILE A 45 22.99 -26.50 -2.15
CA ILE A 45 21.69 -26.95 -1.68
C ILE A 45 21.75 -27.08 -0.17
N LEU A 46 21.09 -26.20 0.52
CA LEU A 46 21.01 -26.17 1.98
C LEU A 46 19.67 -26.78 2.41
N GLN A 47 19.70 -27.77 3.27
CA GLN A 47 18.52 -28.49 3.73
C GLN A 47 18.44 -28.46 5.25
N LYS A 48 17.20 -28.48 5.75
CA LYS A 48 16.97 -28.74 7.16
C LYS A 48 17.38 -30.16 7.53
N ASP A 49 17.79 -30.34 8.78
CA ASP A 49 18.00 -31.66 9.38
C ASP A 49 17.45 -31.64 10.83
N ASN A 50 16.58 -32.58 11.16
CA ASN A 50 15.87 -32.62 12.43
C ASN A 50 15.24 -31.25 12.80
N ASN A 51 15.82 -30.57 13.79
CA ASN A 51 15.35 -29.28 14.27
C ASN A 51 16.12 -28.08 13.71
N LEU A 52 17.13 -28.31 12.87
CA LEU A 52 17.98 -27.25 12.30
C LEU A 52 17.44 -26.82 10.94
N ARG A 53 16.73 -25.69 10.91
CA ARG A 53 16.28 -25.07 9.66
C ARG A 53 17.42 -24.39 8.93
N VAL A 54 17.25 -24.14 7.64
CA VAL A 54 18.15 -23.26 6.90
C VAL A 54 17.88 -21.81 7.33
N ILE A 55 18.95 -21.09 7.68
CA ILE A 55 18.90 -19.70 8.05
C ILE A 55 19.91 -18.95 7.22
N LEU A 56 19.40 -18.00 6.44
CA LEU A 56 20.19 -17.04 5.67
C LEU A 56 20.01 -15.64 6.27
N PHE A 57 21.02 -14.78 6.11
CA PHE A 57 20.97 -13.40 6.57
C PHE A 57 21.51 -12.47 5.49
N HIS A 58 20.84 -11.36 5.25
CA HIS A 58 21.31 -10.33 4.35
C HIS A 58 20.74 -8.95 4.70
N ASP A 59 21.63 -8.01 4.96
CA ASP A 59 21.30 -6.59 5.13
C ASP A 59 20.14 -6.35 6.12
N GLY A 60 20.25 -6.98 7.31
CA GLY A 60 19.25 -6.88 8.38
C GLY A 60 18.03 -7.78 8.23
N ALA A 61 17.92 -8.53 7.13
CA ALA A 61 16.84 -9.51 6.95
C ALA A 61 17.32 -10.92 7.29
N ARG A 62 16.53 -11.63 8.08
CA ARG A 62 16.69 -13.06 8.41
C ARG A 62 15.68 -13.88 7.66
N ILE A 63 16.15 -14.90 6.94
CA ILE A 63 15.33 -15.79 6.14
C ILE A 63 15.47 -17.21 6.66
N GLU A 64 14.35 -17.86 6.96
CA GLU A 64 14.30 -19.25 7.36
C GLU A 64 13.50 -20.07 6.36
N SER A 65 13.95 -21.29 6.08
CA SER A 65 13.27 -22.23 5.20
C SER A 65 13.59 -23.69 5.52
N ASP A 66 12.89 -24.61 4.89
CA ASP A 66 13.19 -26.02 4.97
C ASP A 66 14.28 -26.44 3.96
N LEU A 67 14.34 -25.73 2.83
CA LEU A 67 15.28 -25.95 1.73
C LEU A 67 15.64 -24.62 1.08
N SER A 68 16.93 -24.39 0.79
CA SER A 68 17.38 -23.25 -0.01
C SER A 68 18.43 -23.66 -1.03
N TYR A 69 18.28 -23.14 -2.24
CA TYR A 69 19.30 -23.18 -3.28
C TYR A 69 20.05 -21.84 -3.24
N TYR A 70 21.27 -21.84 -2.73
CA TYR A 70 22.09 -20.64 -2.58
C TYR A 70 23.14 -20.55 -3.69
N TYR A 71 23.10 -19.46 -4.44
CA TYR A 71 24.00 -19.15 -5.56
C TYR A 71 25.00 -18.06 -5.10
N PHE A 72 26.17 -18.48 -4.69
CA PHE A 72 27.18 -17.57 -4.11
C PHE A 72 27.62 -16.48 -5.10
N ASN A 73 27.93 -16.86 -6.36
CA ASN A 73 28.45 -15.93 -7.37
C ASN A 73 27.39 -14.89 -7.80
N GLU A 74 26.14 -15.28 -7.80
CA GLU A 74 25.01 -14.42 -8.11
C GLU A 74 24.55 -13.60 -6.91
N ASN A 75 24.99 -13.94 -5.70
CA ASN A 75 24.51 -13.40 -4.44
C ASN A 75 22.99 -13.53 -4.32
N SER A 76 22.45 -14.70 -4.62
CA SER A 76 21.01 -14.95 -4.67
C SER A 76 20.62 -16.29 -4.05
N PHE A 77 19.35 -16.46 -3.71
CA PHE A 77 18.85 -17.75 -3.28
C PHE A 77 17.39 -17.96 -3.68
N LYS A 78 16.99 -19.24 -3.70
CA LYS A 78 15.59 -19.69 -3.80
C LYS A 78 15.29 -20.53 -2.58
N ALA A 79 14.36 -20.11 -1.75
CA ALA A 79 13.94 -20.77 -0.52
C ALA A 79 12.58 -21.45 -0.69
N ASN A 80 12.44 -22.66 -0.17
CA ASN A 80 11.25 -23.49 -0.27
C ASN A 80 10.86 -24.05 1.09
N GLY A 81 9.57 -24.18 1.33
CA GLY A 81 8.98 -24.83 2.49
C GLY A 81 9.00 -23.97 3.75
N LYS A 82 7.80 -23.53 4.15
CA LYS A 82 7.56 -22.72 5.36
C LYS A 82 8.53 -21.54 5.46
N VAL A 83 8.66 -20.77 4.39
CA VAL A 83 9.59 -19.64 4.35
C VAL A 83 9.12 -18.59 5.32
N ASN A 84 10.05 -18.10 6.17
CA ASN A 84 9.86 -16.92 7.01
C ASN A 84 10.93 -15.90 6.65
N PHE A 85 10.52 -14.74 6.19
CA PHE A 85 11.39 -13.58 5.98
C PHE A 85 11.06 -12.55 7.05
N ASN A 86 12.04 -12.23 7.89
CA ASN A 86 11.90 -11.29 8.99
C ASN A 86 12.86 -10.12 8.83
N GLN A 87 12.36 -8.90 8.89
CA GLN A 87 13.17 -7.68 8.88
C GLN A 87 12.89 -6.87 10.15
N GLY A 88 13.59 -7.22 11.22
CA GLY A 88 13.39 -6.63 12.55
C GLY A 88 11.98 -6.90 13.10
N ASP A 89 11.53 -6.04 13.99
CA ASP A 89 10.22 -6.19 14.65
C ASP A 89 9.06 -5.65 13.80
N SER A 90 9.35 -5.11 12.61
CA SER A 90 8.39 -4.34 11.83
C SER A 90 7.74 -5.10 10.67
N LEU A 91 8.36 -6.22 10.22
CA LEU A 91 7.88 -6.94 9.05
C LEU A 91 8.18 -8.43 9.15
N LEU A 92 7.13 -9.23 9.13
CA LEU A 92 7.20 -10.68 8.97
C LEU A 92 6.45 -11.08 7.71
N LEU A 93 7.16 -11.72 6.78
CA LEU A 93 6.59 -12.32 5.59
C LEU A 93 6.70 -13.84 5.70
N THR A 94 5.60 -14.55 5.50
CA THR A 94 5.58 -16.01 5.35
C THR A 94 5.08 -16.41 3.97
N SER A 95 5.62 -17.49 3.41
CA SER A 95 5.23 -18.03 2.10
C SER A 95 5.68 -19.48 1.94
N ASP A 96 5.22 -20.14 0.89
CA ASP A 96 5.75 -21.46 0.53
C ASP A 96 7.10 -21.35 -0.16
N PHE A 97 7.30 -20.28 -0.96
CA PHE A 97 8.49 -20.03 -1.78
C PHE A 97 8.92 -18.57 -1.69
N LEU A 98 10.25 -18.36 -1.74
CA LEU A 98 10.85 -17.03 -1.82
C LEU A 98 12.08 -17.07 -2.72
N GLU A 99 12.14 -16.21 -3.72
CA GLU A 99 13.34 -15.93 -4.50
C GLU A 99 13.88 -14.56 -4.10
N TYR A 100 15.18 -14.47 -3.89
CA TYR A 100 15.83 -13.22 -3.47
C TYR A 100 17.14 -13.01 -4.21
N ASP A 101 17.32 -11.80 -4.73
CA ASP A 101 18.54 -11.32 -5.34
C ASP A 101 19.20 -10.27 -4.43
N GLY A 102 20.32 -10.61 -3.83
CA GLY A 102 21.05 -9.73 -2.92
C GLY A 102 21.75 -8.56 -3.61
N LYS A 103 22.05 -8.66 -4.91
CA LYS A 103 22.65 -7.55 -5.68
C LYS A 103 21.64 -6.45 -5.93
N THR A 104 20.42 -6.82 -6.33
CA THR A 104 19.33 -5.87 -6.63
C THR A 104 18.43 -5.61 -5.42
N LYS A 105 18.58 -6.40 -4.35
CA LYS A 105 17.75 -6.37 -3.13
C LYS A 105 16.25 -6.54 -3.43
N LYS A 106 15.94 -7.36 -4.44
CA LYS A 106 14.57 -7.70 -4.81
C LYS A 106 14.19 -9.07 -4.31
N ALA A 107 12.95 -9.20 -3.85
CA ALA A 107 12.36 -10.45 -3.42
C ALA A 107 11.06 -10.73 -4.17
N PHE A 108 10.78 -12.00 -4.41
CA PHE A 108 9.53 -12.51 -4.96
C PHE A 108 9.06 -13.68 -4.10
N ALA A 109 8.00 -13.46 -3.34
CA ALA A 109 7.35 -14.47 -2.53
C ALA A 109 6.11 -14.99 -3.25
N TYR A 110 5.86 -16.31 -3.18
CA TYR A 110 4.69 -16.92 -3.78
C TYR A 110 4.24 -18.19 -3.04
N GLY A 111 2.96 -18.50 -3.18
CA GLY A 111 2.28 -19.57 -2.47
C GLY A 111 1.96 -19.19 -1.01
N ASN A 112 0.68 -19.01 -0.71
CA ASN A 112 0.17 -18.70 0.64
C ASN A 112 0.91 -17.54 1.31
N VAL A 113 1.09 -16.43 0.58
CA VAL A 113 1.83 -15.28 1.08
C VAL A 113 1.03 -14.54 2.13
N LEU A 114 1.62 -14.40 3.31
CA LEU A 114 1.10 -13.59 4.41
C LEU A 114 2.18 -12.60 4.86
N LEU A 115 1.91 -11.30 4.66
CA LEU A 115 2.73 -10.22 5.22
C LEU A 115 2.04 -9.69 6.47
N THR A 116 2.76 -9.70 7.58
CA THR A 116 2.29 -9.20 8.88
C THR A 116 3.12 -8.02 9.33
N ARG A 117 2.45 -6.96 9.72
CA ARG A 117 2.97 -5.78 10.39
C ARG A 117 2.16 -5.55 11.68
N PRO A 118 2.63 -4.71 12.60
CA PRO A 118 1.87 -4.42 13.84
C PRO A 118 0.46 -3.88 13.60
N ASP A 119 0.27 -3.15 12.51
CA ASP A 119 -0.95 -2.43 12.15
C ASP A 119 -1.81 -3.11 11.08
N MET A 120 -1.27 -4.16 10.39
CA MET A 120 -2.01 -4.78 9.29
C MET A 120 -1.50 -6.17 8.90
N LYS A 121 -2.36 -6.92 8.21
CA LYS A 121 -2.02 -8.18 7.55
C LYS A 121 -2.43 -8.11 6.08
N LEU A 122 -1.55 -8.56 5.19
CA LEU A 122 -1.85 -8.77 3.77
C LEU A 122 -1.77 -10.25 3.43
N GLU A 123 -2.85 -10.79 2.90
CA GLU A 123 -2.95 -12.14 2.31
C GLU A 123 -2.97 -12.00 0.79
N THR A 124 -2.11 -12.75 0.08
CA THR A 124 -2.05 -12.76 -1.39
C THR A 124 -1.36 -14.03 -1.90
N ASP A 125 -1.49 -14.35 -3.19
CA ASP A 125 -0.78 -15.47 -3.79
C ASP A 125 0.67 -15.13 -4.13
N THR A 126 0.95 -13.86 -4.47
CA THR A 126 2.29 -13.39 -4.85
C THR A 126 2.57 -12.02 -4.28
N LEU A 127 3.81 -11.78 -3.85
CA LEU A 127 4.27 -10.47 -3.38
C LEU A 127 5.68 -10.18 -3.89
N TYR A 128 5.85 -9.00 -4.48
CA TYR A 128 7.12 -8.47 -4.93
C TYR A 128 7.61 -7.40 -3.96
N LEU A 129 8.89 -7.43 -3.61
CA LEU A 129 9.56 -6.45 -2.77
C LEU A 129 10.75 -5.87 -3.55
N ASP A 130 10.85 -4.55 -3.63
CA ASP A 130 12.04 -3.84 -4.09
C ASP A 130 12.54 -2.97 -2.93
N ARG A 131 13.55 -3.50 -2.20
CA ARG A 131 14.11 -2.83 -1.01
C ARG A 131 14.93 -1.58 -1.37
N THR A 132 15.40 -1.46 -2.60
CA THR A 132 16.13 -0.27 -3.06
C THR A 132 15.20 0.90 -3.33
N LYS A 133 14.01 0.61 -3.82
CA LYS A 133 12.96 1.60 -4.08
C LYS A 133 12.00 1.77 -2.92
N ASN A 134 12.08 0.94 -1.88
CA ASN A 134 11.13 0.86 -0.78
C ASN A 134 9.69 0.68 -1.26
N ILE A 135 9.47 -0.28 -2.17
CA ILE A 135 8.17 -0.60 -2.75
C ILE A 135 7.85 -2.08 -2.52
N ALA A 136 6.59 -2.34 -2.16
CA ALA A 136 6.02 -3.68 -2.16
C ALA A 136 4.75 -3.68 -3.01
N PHE A 137 4.53 -4.73 -3.84
CA PHE A 137 3.32 -4.81 -4.65
C PHE A 137 2.88 -6.26 -4.92
N TYR A 138 1.59 -6.42 -5.11
CA TYR A 138 0.95 -7.63 -5.60
C TYR A 138 0.07 -7.34 -6.82
N ASN A 139 -0.12 -8.35 -7.66
CA ASN A 139 -0.98 -8.29 -8.85
C ASN A 139 -1.83 -9.57 -9.03
N SER A 140 -1.99 -10.33 -7.97
CA SER A 140 -2.67 -11.63 -7.95
C SER A 140 -3.81 -11.67 -6.93
N ARG A 141 -4.52 -10.56 -6.78
CA ARG A 141 -5.48 -10.29 -5.71
C ARG A 141 -4.81 -10.20 -4.35
N GLY A 142 -5.32 -9.32 -3.51
CA GLY A 142 -4.86 -9.14 -2.15
C GLY A 142 -6.03 -8.83 -1.23
N LYS A 143 -5.90 -9.30 0.00
CA LYS A 143 -6.79 -8.97 1.10
C LYS A 143 -5.96 -8.36 2.21
N ILE A 144 -6.25 -7.12 2.55
CA ILE A 144 -5.62 -6.41 3.66
C ILE A 144 -6.63 -6.31 4.79
N ILE A 145 -6.18 -6.65 5.98
CA ILE A 145 -6.96 -6.53 7.21
C ILE A 145 -6.17 -5.63 8.13
N ASP A 146 -6.76 -4.53 8.53
CA ASP A 146 -6.32 -3.71 9.64
C ASP A 146 -7.33 -3.79 10.81
N ASN A 147 -7.23 -2.89 11.80
CA ASN A 147 -8.05 -2.98 13.01
C ASN A 147 -9.56 -2.95 12.73
N GLU A 148 -10.02 -2.20 11.74
CA GLU A 148 -11.43 -1.94 11.48
C GLU A 148 -11.84 -2.25 10.04
N ASN A 149 -10.87 -2.31 9.12
CA ASN A 149 -11.15 -2.44 7.70
C ASN A 149 -10.73 -3.81 7.16
N THR A 150 -11.51 -4.30 6.21
CA THR A 150 -11.09 -5.34 5.28
C THR A 150 -11.10 -4.77 3.87
N LEU A 151 -9.92 -4.61 3.29
CA LEU A 151 -9.75 -4.15 1.91
C LEU A 151 -9.42 -5.33 1.00
N ARG A 152 -10.01 -5.37 -0.18
CA ARG A 152 -9.67 -6.32 -1.27
C ARG A 152 -9.44 -5.55 -2.55
N SER A 153 -8.51 -6.02 -3.38
CA SER A 153 -8.28 -5.50 -4.74
C SER A 153 -7.56 -6.53 -5.61
N ASN A 154 -7.60 -6.35 -6.92
CA ASN A 154 -6.85 -7.21 -7.83
C ASN A 154 -5.35 -6.90 -7.80
N SER A 155 -4.98 -5.64 -7.58
CA SER A 155 -3.58 -5.25 -7.40
C SER A 155 -3.44 -4.15 -6.36
N GLY A 156 -2.30 -4.14 -5.69
CA GLY A 156 -1.95 -3.12 -4.71
C GLY A 156 -0.46 -2.85 -4.70
N THR A 157 -0.10 -1.58 -4.49
CA THR A 157 1.28 -1.13 -4.35
C THR A 157 1.42 -0.30 -3.10
N TYR A 158 2.39 -0.62 -2.26
CA TYR A 158 2.77 0.16 -1.09
C TYR A 158 4.10 0.87 -1.33
N PHE A 159 4.11 2.18 -1.19
CA PHE A 159 5.29 3.05 -1.23
C PHE A 159 5.67 3.39 0.21
N MET A 160 6.74 2.77 0.72
CA MET A 160 7.13 2.88 2.14
C MET A 160 7.59 4.30 2.51
N GLY A 161 8.26 5.01 1.59
CA GLY A 161 8.71 6.39 1.80
C GLY A 161 7.57 7.35 2.10
N PRO A 162 6.62 7.56 1.17
CA PRO A 162 5.46 8.42 1.39
C PRO A 162 4.35 7.75 2.22
N LYS A 163 4.52 6.51 2.66
CA LYS A 163 3.52 5.72 3.40
C LYS A 163 2.16 5.72 2.71
N LYS A 164 2.20 5.47 1.39
CA LYS A 164 1.05 5.51 0.51
C LYS A 164 0.76 4.14 -0.10
N TYR A 165 -0.52 3.77 -0.11
CA TYR A 165 -1.04 2.65 -0.89
C TYR A 165 -1.72 3.15 -2.16
N ILE A 166 -1.61 2.38 -3.24
CA ILE A 166 -2.43 2.50 -4.45
C ILE A 166 -3.06 1.15 -4.71
N PHE A 167 -4.38 1.11 -4.77
CA PHE A 167 -5.15 -0.09 -5.08
C PHE A 167 -5.90 0.08 -6.38
N LYS A 168 -5.94 -0.97 -7.21
CA LYS A 168 -6.57 -0.93 -8.53
C LYS A 168 -7.37 -2.19 -8.81
N SER A 169 -8.46 -1.97 -9.52
CA SER A 169 -9.39 -2.96 -10.05
C SER A 169 -10.11 -3.77 -8.98
N ASN A 170 -11.42 -3.62 -8.95
CA ASN A 170 -12.31 -4.26 -7.98
C ASN A 170 -11.86 -3.99 -6.54
N VAL A 171 -11.61 -2.72 -6.23
CA VAL A 171 -11.25 -2.30 -4.87
C VAL A 171 -12.51 -2.26 -4.02
N THR A 172 -12.54 -3.05 -2.95
CA THR A 172 -13.61 -3.01 -1.95
C THR A 172 -13.05 -2.74 -0.57
N ILE A 173 -13.72 -1.90 0.21
CA ILE A 173 -13.42 -1.70 1.63
C ILE A 173 -14.70 -2.01 2.40
N GLU A 174 -14.59 -2.89 3.37
CA GLU A 174 -15.62 -3.20 4.36
C GLU A 174 -15.18 -2.60 5.70
N ASN A 175 -15.98 -1.68 6.22
CA ASN A 175 -15.81 -1.03 7.53
C ASN A 175 -17.15 -1.11 8.27
N PRO A 176 -17.20 -1.16 9.62
CA PRO A 176 -18.47 -1.21 10.36
C PRO A 176 -19.44 -0.06 10.07
N GLU A 177 -18.94 1.10 9.67
CA GLU A 177 -19.76 2.30 9.43
C GLU A 177 -20.04 2.55 7.94
N TYR A 178 -19.21 2.03 7.03
CA TYR A 178 -19.36 2.23 5.58
C TYR A 178 -18.69 1.14 4.75
N ASN A 179 -19.13 1.02 3.51
CA ASN A 179 -18.49 0.21 2.48
C ASN A 179 -18.04 1.10 1.32
N VAL A 180 -16.96 0.72 0.65
CA VAL A 180 -16.48 1.39 -0.57
C VAL A 180 -16.32 0.36 -1.67
N ASP A 181 -16.83 0.69 -2.85
CA ASP A 181 -16.55 -0.01 -4.12
C ASP A 181 -15.88 0.99 -5.07
N SER A 182 -14.67 0.70 -5.55
CA SER A 182 -13.88 1.61 -6.38
C SER A 182 -13.06 0.86 -7.43
N GLU A 183 -12.73 1.54 -8.54
CA GLU A 183 -11.78 0.99 -9.51
C GLU A 183 -10.34 1.40 -9.21
N GLU A 184 -10.12 2.59 -8.61
CA GLU A 184 -8.80 3.05 -8.21
C GLU A 184 -8.88 3.94 -6.97
N LEU A 185 -8.05 3.62 -5.97
CA LEU A 185 -8.00 4.32 -4.69
C LEU A 185 -6.55 4.51 -4.26
N GLU A 186 -6.22 5.71 -3.77
CA GLU A 186 -4.98 5.98 -3.05
C GLU A 186 -5.28 6.27 -1.58
N TYR A 187 -4.48 5.68 -0.69
CA TYR A 187 -4.60 5.91 0.76
C TYR A 187 -3.26 6.30 1.37
N PHE A 188 -3.24 7.39 2.11
CA PHE A 188 -2.07 7.89 2.84
C PHE A 188 -2.23 7.61 4.33
N THR A 189 -1.41 6.71 4.86
CA THR A 189 -1.57 6.20 6.23
C THR A 189 -1.22 7.20 7.33
N GLU A 190 -0.40 8.22 7.06
CA GLU A 190 -0.05 9.24 8.06
C GLU A 190 -1.09 10.34 8.18
N SER A 191 -1.71 10.72 7.08
CA SER A 191 -2.71 11.80 7.04
C SER A 191 -4.14 11.29 7.13
N ASN A 192 -4.36 9.99 7.00
CA ASN A 192 -5.67 9.34 6.86
C ASN A 192 -6.47 9.82 5.63
N TYR A 193 -5.77 10.30 4.60
CA TYR A 193 -6.38 10.82 3.37
C TYR A 193 -6.57 9.71 2.35
N THR A 194 -7.80 9.64 1.82
CA THR A 194 -8.17 8.75 0.73
C THR A 194 -8.51 9.57 -0.50
N TYR A 195 -7.91 9.25 -1.65
CA TYR A 195 -8.26 9.81 -2.95
C TYR A 195 -8.89 8.74 -3.82
N PHE A 196 -10.02 9.07 -4.41
CA PHE A 196 -10.71 8.23 -5.38
C PHE A 196 -10.40 8.77 -6.77
N ASN A 197 -9.78 7.96 -7.62
CA ASN A 197 -9.28 8.37 -8.93
C ASN A 197 -10.08 7.76 -10.09
N ASP A 198 -11.13 7.01 -9.79
CA ASP A 198 -12.08 6.47 -10.76
C ASP A 198 -13.44 6.24 -10.08
N LYS A 199 -14.40 5.68 -10.85
CA LYS A 199 -15.76 5.43 -10.38
C LYS A 199 -15.74 4.76 -9.00
N THR A 200 -16.37 5.43 -8.05
CA THR A 200 -16.42 5.01 -6.65
C THR A 200 -17.83 5.18 -6.10
N LEU A 201 -18.30 4.15 -5.41
CA LEU A 201 -19.50 4.18 -4.60
C LEU A 201 -19.12 3.98 -3.13
N ILE A 202 -19.49 4.94 -2.30
CA ILE A 202 -19.39 4.85 -0.83
C ILE A 202 -20.80 4.67 -0.29
N THR A 203 -21.00 3.66 0.54
CA THR A 203 -22.32 3.38 1.16
C THR A 203 -22.16 3.36 2.67
N GLY A 204 -22.69 4.36 3.34
CA GLY A 204 -22.83 4.43 4.79
C GLY A 204 -24.19 3.91 5.26
N ILE A 205 -24.46 4.07 6.54
CA ILE A 205 -25.72 3.59 7.18
C ILE A 205 -26.94 4.29 6.58
N ASP A 206 -26.86 5.60 6.38
CA ASP A 206 -27.99 6.45 5.93
C ASP A 206 -27.63 7.36 4.75
N TYR A 207 -26.51 7.08 4.09
CA TYR A 207 -26.07 7.82 2.91
C TYR A 207 -25.40 6.92 1.88
N SER A 208 -25.39 7.39 0.64
CA SER A 208 -24.50 6.86 -0.38
C SER A 208 -23.92 7.99 -1.21
N ILE A 209 -22.65 7.84 -1.63
CA ILE A 209 -21.93 8.82 -2.43
C ILE A 209 -21.39 8.11 -3.67
N LEU A 210 -21.80 8.58 -4.84
CA LEU A 210 -21.23 8.16 -6.12
C LEU A 210 -20.37 9.30 -6.65
N CYS A 211 -19.16 9.01 -7.10
CA CYS A 211 -18.28 10.00 -7.74
C CYS A 211 -17.33 9.30 -8.72
N LYS A 212 -16.64 10.10 -9.54
CA LYS A 212 -15.52 9.61 -10.33
C LYS A 212 -14.18 10.07 -9.75
N ASN A 213 -14.15 11.28 -9.21
CA ASN A 213 -13.00 11.81 -8.47
C ASN A 213 -13.45 12.29 -7.10
N GLY A 214 -12.66 12.00 -6.10
CA GLY A 214 -13.01 12.39 -4.73
C GLY A 214 -11.81 12.38 -3.80
N PHE A 215 -12.03 13.02 -2.69
CA PHE A 215 -11.12 13.05 -1.55
C PHE A 215 -11.93 12.86 -0.27
N TYR A 216 -11.45 12.04 0.63
CA TYR A 216 -12.05 11.85 1.94
C TYR A 216 -10.97 11.79 3.03
N ASP A 217 -11.14 12.58 4.06
CA ASP A 217 -10.36 12.53 5.28
C ASP A 217 -11.11 11.64 6.27
N THR A 218 -10.59 10.44 6.53
CA THR A 218 -11.25 9.45 7.40
C THR A 218 -11.20 9.84 8.88
N TYR A 219 -10.28 10.73 9.27
CA TYR A 219 -10.18 11.23 10.65
C TYR A 219 -11.21 12.32 10.94
N SER A 220 -11.29 13.34 10.07
CA SER A 220 -12.25 14.44 10.25
C SER A 220 -13.62 14.14 9.64
N GLN A 221 -13.80 12.99 9.01
CA GLN A 221 -15.02 12.54 8.32
C GLN A 221 -15.56 13.56 7.30
N LYS A 222 -14.63 14.23 6.58
CA LYS A 222 -14.94 15.24 5.56
C LYS A 222 -14.47 14.82 4.19
N GLY A 223 -15.25 15.12 3.16
CA GLY A 223 -14.90 14.80 1.80
C GLY A 223 -15.32 15.82 0.77
N PHE A 224 -14.63 15.78 -0.38
CA PHE A 224 -14.97 16.49 -1.59
C PHE A 224 -15.08 15.49 -2.74
N PHE A 225 -16.17 15.57 -3.47
CA PHE A 225 -16.49 14.66 -4.55
C PHE A 225 -16.81 15.46 -5.81
N ARG A 226 -16.29 15.03 -6.95
CA ARG A 226 -16.42 15.71 -8.25
C ARG A 226 -16.70 14.71 -9.37
N ASP A 227 -16.98 15.24 -10.54
CA ASP A 227 -17.18 14.50 -11.78
C ASP A 227 -18.34 13.50 -11.66
N ASN A 228 -19.53 14.02 -11.85
CA ASN A 228 -20.81 13.34 -11.67
C ASN A 228 -21.07 12.90 -10.22
N ALA A 229 -20.68 13.76 -9.27
CA ALA A 229 -20.94 13.49 -7.87
C ALA A 229 -22.45 13.49 -7.58
N VAL A 230 -22.89 12.46 -6.88
CA VAL A 230 -24.26 12.31 -6.41
C VAL A 230 -24.22 11.83 -4.96
N ILE A 231 -24.94 12.52 -4.09
CA ILE A 231 -25.16 12.04 -2.73
C ILE A 231 -26.63 11.72 -2.56
N ASN A 232 -26.93 10.52 -2.10
CA ASN A 232 -28.23 10.17 -1.56
C ASN A 232 -28.13 10.23 -0.04
N TYR A 233 -28.90 11.11 0.55
CA TYR A 233 -28.83 11.40 1.97
C TYR A 233 -30.21 11.77 2.52
N ASP A 234 -30.72 10.98 3.46
CA ASP A 234 -31.98 11.23 4.14
C ASP A 234 -33.17 11.51 3.20
N GLY A 235 -33.33 10.66 2.17
CA GLY A 235 -34.39 10.82 1.18
C GLY A 235 -34.21 11.97 0.19
N LYS A 236 -33.08 12.65 0.22
CA LYS A 236 -32.72 13.71 -0.74
C LYS A 236 -31.57 13.24 -1.63
N ILE A 237 -31.76 13.34 -2.94
CA ILE A 237 -30.72 13.03 -3.93
C ILE A 237 -30.13 14.36 -4.42
N ILE A 238 -28.85 14.57 -4.11
CA ILE A 238 -28.12 15.80 -4.39
C ILE A 238 -27.18 15.58 -5.55
N TYR A 239 -27.26 16.41 -6.56
CA TYR A 239 -26.36 16.46 -7.69
C TYR A 239 -25.61 17.80 -7.68
N GLY A 240 -24.37 17.81 -8.16
CA GLY A 240 -23.58 19.01 -8.35
C GLY A 240 -22.26 18.68 -9.04
N ASP A 241 -21.61 19.67 -9.62
CA ASP A 241 -20.27 19.50 -10.22
C ASP A 241 -19.22 19.22 -9.15
N SER A 242 -19.42 19.78 -7.94
CA SER A 242 -18.62 19.52 -6.75
C SER A 242 -19.53 19.42 -5.52
N ILE A 243 -19.32 18.41 -4.71
CA ILE A 243 -20.07 18.20 -3.47
C ILE A 243 -19.08 18.09 -2.32
N PHE A 244 -19.30 18.89 -1.28
CA PHE A 244 -18.66 18.76 0.01
C PHE A 244 -19.58 18.00 0.96
N PHE A 245 -19.03 17.08 1.73
CA PHE A 245 -19.75 16.27 2.72
C PHE A 245 -19.01 16.26 4.04
N GLU A 246 -19.74 16.45 5.13
CA GLU A 246 -19.23 16.41 6.50
C GLU A 246 -20.17 15.54 7.34
N ASN A 247 -19.75 14.28 7.57
CA ASN A 247 -20.60 13.29 8.22
C ASN A 247 -20.92 13.65 9.67
N ASP A 248 -19.92 14.06 10.45
CA ASP A 248 -20.09 14.44 11.88
C ASP A 248 -21.12 15.54 12.10
N ARG A 249 -21.20 16.48 11.17
CA ARG A 249 -22.17 17.59 11.23
C ARG A 249 -23.47 17.28 10.51
N SER A 250 -23.56 16.12 9.89
CA SER A 250 -24.72 15.78 9.08
C SER A 250 -25.03 16.89 8.04
N TYR A 251 -23.95 17.32 7.31
CA TYR A 251 -23.98 18.46 6.42
C TYR A 251 -23.45 18.07 5.04
N ALA A 252 -24.10 18.57 4.01
CA ALA A 252 -23.61 18.52 2.65
C ALA A 252 -23.83 19.84 1.95
N SER A 253 -22.90 20.26 1.06
CA SER A 253 -23.12 21.37 0.13
C SER A 253 -22.71 20.99 -1.28
N ALA A 254 -23.43 21.53 -2.26
CA ALA A 254 -23.16 21.30 -3.68
C ALA A 254 -22.99 22.64 -4.40
N THR A 255 -22.08 22.66 -5.37
CA THR A 255 -21.79 23.85 -6.18
C THR A 255 -21.84 23.53 -7.66
N TYR A 256 -22.37 24.46 -8.43
CA TYR A 256 -22.62 24.42 -9.87
C TYR A 256 -23.52 23.27 -10.30
N ASN A 257 -24.49 23.56 -11.18
CA ASN A 257 -25.47 22.61 -11.71
C ASN A 257 -26.19 21.83 -10.58
N VAL A 258 -26.50 22.54 -9.48
CA VAL A 258 -27.09 21.90 -8.30
C VAL A 258 -28.54 21.52 -8.61
N ARG A 259 -28.87 20.27 -8.30
CA ARG A 259 -30.22 19.74 -8.31
C ARG A 259 -30.42 18.88 -7.06
N ILE A 260 -31.44 19.19 -6.31
CA ILE A 260 -31.87 18.41 -5.15
C ILE A 260 -33.24 17.81 -5.46
N ASN A 261 -33.34 16.49 -5.45
CA ASN A 261 -34.60 15.78 -5.53
C ASN A 261 -34.97 15.34 -4.11
N ASP A 262 -35.98 15.95 -3.54
CA ASP A 262 -36.59 15.48 -2.30
C ASP A 262 -37.62 14.40 -2.62
N THR A 263 -37.26 13.16 -2.31
CA THR A 263 -38.11 12.00 -2.65
C THR A 263 -39.25 11.82 -1.64
N VAL A 264 -39.18 12.47 -0.46
CA VAL A 264 -40.22 12.43 0.57
C VAL A 264 -41.32 13.41 0.22
N ASN A 265 -40.96 14.63 -0.20
CA ASN A 265 -41.93 15.69 -0.54
C ASN A 265 -42.25 15.78 -2.03
N ASN A 266 -41.71 14.89 -2.86
CA ASN A 266 -41.87 14.87 -4.33
C ASN A 266 -41.53 16.23 -4.97
N SER A 267 -40.46 16.89 -4.51
CA SER A 267 -40.05 18.18 -5.00
C SER A 267 -38.66 18.16 -5.64
N ILE A 268 -38.46 19.00 -6.65
CA ILE A 268 -37.16 19.18 -7.30
C ILE A 268 -36.80 20.65 -7.20
N ILE A 269 -35.62 20.93 -6.71
CA ILE A 269 -35.09 22.28 -6.59
C ILE A 269 -33.75 22.35 -7.31
N THR A 270 -33.52 23.40 -8.07
CA THR A 270 -32.30 23.61 -8.85
C THR A 270 -31.70 24.99 -8.53
N GLY A 271 -30.39 25.13 -8.60
CA GLY A 271 -29.66 26.36 -8.37
C GLY A 271 -28.19 26.24 -8.68
N HIS A 272 -27.42 27.26 -8.36
CA HIS A 272 -25.97 27.27 -8.51
C HIS A 272 -25.22 26.79 -7.25
N TYR A 273 -25.87 26.94 -6.11
CA TYR A 273 -25.36 26.49 -4.82
C TYR A 273 -26.49 25.91 -3.98
N GLY A 274 -26.20 24.86 -3.22
CA GLY A 274 -27.16 24.26 -2.30
C GLY A 274 -26.47 23.72 -1.05
N GLU A 275 -27.17 23.81 0.07
CA GLU A 275 -26.77 23.24 1.37
C GLU A 275 -27.89 22.39 1.95
N ILE A 276 -27.51 21.31 2.61
CA ILE A 276 -28.41 20.44 3.35
C ILE A 276 -27.90 20.29 4.78
N PHE A 277 -28.81 20.50 5.72
CA PHE A 277 -28.59 20.34 7.15
C PHE A 277 -29.55 19.27 7.66
N LYS A 278 -29.12 18.02 7.75
CA LYS A 278 -29.98 16.91 8.22
C LYS A 278 -30.52 17.16 9.61
N ALA A 279 -29.67 17.62 10.53
CA ALA A 279 -30.07 17.89 11.92
C ALA A 279 -31.24 18.92 12.05
N LYS A 280 -31.48 19.70 10.98
CA LYS A 280 -32.54 20.74 10.94
C LYS A 280 -33.62 20.39 9.91
N ASP A 281 -33.53 19.26 9.24
CA ASP A 281 -34.37 18.88 8.10
C ASP A 281 -34.57 20.06 7.12
N SER A 282 -33.50 20.79 6.80
CA SER A 282 -33.56 22.02 6.01
C SER A 282 -32.57 21.95 4.84
N ALA A 283 -32.98 22.52 3.71
CA ALA A 283 -32.13 22.76 2.57
C ALA A 283 -32.24 24.22 2.13
N ILE A 284 -31.13 24.82 1.74
CA ILE A 284 -31.03 26.15 1.18
C ILE A 284 -30.48 26.04 -0.23
N ILE A 285 -31.10 26.70 -1.20
CA ILE A 285 -30.61 26.75 -2.58
C ILE A 285 -30.63 28.20 -3.04
N THR A 286 -29.54 28.62 -3.73
CA THR A 286 -29.39 29.94 -4.34
C THR A 286 -28.93 29.84 -5.79
#